data_0f63325a01db36ebd3dd40a9c721adbc
#
_entry.id   0f63325a01db36ebd3dd40a9c721adbc
#
_cell.length_a   1.000
_cell.length_b   1.000
_cell.length_c   1.000
_cell.angle_alpha   90.00
_cell.angle_beta   90.00
_cell.angle_gamma   90.00
#
_symmetry.space_group_name_H-M   'P 1'
#
loop_
_entity.id
_entity.type
_entity.pdbx_description
1 polymer ?
#
loop_
_entity_poly.entity_id
_entity_poly.type
_entity_poly.pdbx_seq_one_letter_code
_entity_poly.pdbx_strand_id
1 'polypeptide(L)'
;MSSTADVVEAPAAVHESNAPSRLAEALRHPVALWTAPALIYLFVRQVGLFVLQLVVEYQNKINGKADTAADNLKSWDGEWFLGIASGGYNDVPLRLTDAAGKRSAETPLAFFPGYPALIRWVDGLPGVDAVGAAFAVSLISGLFCTYGLFVLGRAVRGGSTKAGLIFVTLFAASPMAVVLSMTYSEATFCAFAAWALVGVVKKQWILAGVCCAAAGLVRPTAAALIAAVGLAALVAVIADKRDWRAWVGGLIAPLGLLGYLGWVAIRTGDLTGWFGVQQRGWGSKFDGGAATLEFAFEHLGNPRSELETGTVWLLVLAVVLVVYAFQRRMEWPLIAYGIGVLVMDIGSNGLMNSKARLLLPAFTLLLPLALVLARRKTSTVLTVLGLATLFSAWFGANALAVWQYAI
;
A
#
# COMPACT_ATOMS: atom_id res chain seq x y z
N MET A 1 -70.53 29.18 34.63
CA MET A 1 -69.85 28.68 33.45
C MET A 1 -68.37 28.73 33.70
N SER A 2 -67.78 27.64 34.15
CA SER A 2 -66.39 27.54 34.54
C SER A 2 -65.59 27.00 33.30
N SER A 3 -64.60 27.82 32.87
CA SER A 3 -63.67 27.43 31.78
C SER A 3 -62.45 26.81 32.41
N THR A 4 -62.30 25.53 32.20
CA THR A 4 -61.08 24.75 32.49
C THR A 4 -60.10 24.97 31.34
N ALA A 5 -58.97 25.66 31.63
CA ALA A 5 -57.86 25.74 30.70
C ALA A 5 -57.00 24.48 30.79
N ASP A 6 -56.93 23.74 29.68
CA ASP A 6 -56.04 22.61 29.51
C ASP A 6 -54.56 23.09 29.49
N VAL A 7 -53.81 22.68 30.49
CA VAL A 7 -52.35 22.85 30.52
C VAL A 7 -51.71 21.76 29.64
N VAL A 8 -51.26 22.13 28.46
CA VAL A 8 -50.46 21.25 27.61
C VAL A 8 -49.04 21.17 28.20
N GLU A 9 -48.72 20.03 28.79
CA GLU A 9 -47.36 19.71 29.23
C GLU A 9 -46.44 19.61 28.00
N ALA A 10 -45.39 20.40 27.96
CA ALA A 10 -44.35 20.34 26.94
C ALA A 10 -43.54 19.03 27.11
N PRO A 11 -43.20 18.32 26.04
CA PRO A 11 -42.42 17.08 26.13
C PRO A 11 -41.04 17.35 26.71
N ALA A 12 -40.65 16.59 27.72
CA ALA A 12 -39.37 16.64 28.37
C ALA A 12 -38.22 16.48 27.33
N ALA A 13 -37.34 17.47 27.29
CA ALA A 13 -36.12 17.42 26.48
C ALA A 13 -35.28 16.21 26.91
N VAL A 14 -35.12 15.25 25.99
CA VAL A 14 -34.21 14.14 26.17
C VAL A 14 -32.78 14.72 26.17
N HIS A 15 -32.22 14.89 27.34
CA HIS A 15 -30.80 15.16 27.51
C HIS A 15 -30.04 13.95 27.00
N GLU A 16 -29.61 13.94 25.73
CA GLU A 16 -28.56 13.02 25.27
C GLU A 16 -27.35 13.25 26.15
N SER A 17 -27.02 12.29 27.01
CA SER A 17 -25.83 12.32 27.83
C SER A 17 -24.60 12.32 26.92
N ASN A 18 -23.91 13.43 26.81
CA ASN A 18 -22.62 13.61 26.12
C ASN A 18 -21.48 12.94 26.89
N ALA A 19 -21.68 11.77 27.51
CA ALA A 19 -20.61 11.01 28.10
C ALA A 19 -19.71 10.46 26.98
N PRO A 20 -18.39 10.70 27.02
CA PRO A 20 -17.47 10.17 26.03
C PRO A 20 -17.59 8.64 26.02
N SER A 21 -17.64 8.04 24.83
CA SER A 21 -17.69 6.57 24.73
C SER A 21 -16.46 5.98 25.44
N ARG A 22 -16.60 4.82 26.11
CA ARG A 22 -15.52 4.12 26.80
C ARG A 22 -14.27 3.98 25.94
N LEU A 23 -14.43 3.81 24.63
CA LEU A 23 -13.33 3.78 23.65
C LEU A 23 -12.61 5.14 23.55
N ALA A 24 -13.35 6.26 23.52
CA ALA A 24 -12.75 7.59 23.47
C ALA A 24 -12.00 7.93 24.76
N GLU A 25 -12.45 7.42 25.88
CA GLU A 25 -11.78 7.55 27.18
C GLU A 25 -10.50 6.69 27.24
N ALA A 26 -10.56 5.43 26.81
CA ALA A 26 -9.39 4.56 26.71
C ALA A 26 -8.29 5.13 25.81
N LEU A 27 -8.65 5.72 24.67
CA LEU A 27 -7.70 6.36 23.74
C LEU A 27 -7.09 7.69 24.24
N ARG A 28 -7.51 8.21 25.39
CA ARG A 28 -6.82 9.31 26.09
C ARG A 28 -5.54 8.86 26.76
N HIS A 29 -5.44 7.57 27.12
CA HIS A 29 -4.22 7.03 27.71
C HIS A 29 -3.13 6.87 26.63
N PRO A 30 -1.92 7.44 26.83
CA PRO A 30 -0.85 7.45 25.81
C PRO A 30 -0.51 6.05 25.28
N VAL A 31 -0.43 5.05 26.16
CA VAL A 31 -0.14 3.66 25.77
C VAL A 31 -1.21 3.12 24.82
N ALA A 32 -2.49 3.24 25.17
CA ALA A 32 -3.59 2.77 24.33
C ALA A 32 -3.63 3.50 22.98
N LEU A 33 -3.34 4.81 22.96
CA LEU A 33 -3.27 5.60 21.73
C LEU A 33 -2.21 5.09 20.77
N TRP A 34 -1.03 4.75 21.25
CA TRP A 34 0.08 4.34 20.40
C TRP A 34 0.11 2.83 20.11
N THR A 35 -0.57 1.99 20.90
CA THR A 35 -0.72 0.56 20.60
C THR A 35 -1.87 0.29 19.61
N ALA A 36 -2.93 1.12 19.61
CA ALA A 36 -4.11 0.90 18.78
C ALA A 36 -3.82 0.72 17.27
N PRO A 37 -2.96 1.54 16.61
CA PRO A 37 -2.65 1.36 15.20
C PRO A 37 -2.07 -0.03 14.89
N ALA A 38 -1.12 -0.49 15.71
CA ALA A 38 -0.48 -1.80 15.55
C ALA A 38 -1.48 -2.95 15.76
N LEU A 39 -2.30 -2.88 16.81
CA LEU A 39 -3.30 -3.90 17.12
C LEU A 39 -4.35 -4.00 16.01
N ILE A 40 -4.82 -2.88 15.46
CA ILE A 40 -5.74 -2.86 14.33
C ILE A 40 -5.12 -3.51 13.10
N TYR A 41 -3.90 -3.15 12.76
CA TYR A 41 -3.19 -3.74 11.63
C TYR A 41 -3.05 -5.25 11.79
N LEU A 42 -2.53 -5.70 12.92
CA LEU A 42 -2.35 -7.13 13.21
C LEU A 42 -3.67 -7.89 13.17
N PHE A 43 -4.74 -7.34 13.76
CA PHE A 43 -6.06 -7.95 13.72
C PHE A 43 -6.58 -8.12 12.29
N VAL A 44 -6.54 -7.07 11.47
CA VAL A 44 -7.00 -7.13 10.08
C VAL A 44 -6.16 -8.11 9.26
N ARG A 45 -4.84 -8.13 9.44
CA ARG A 45 -3.97 -9.09 8.77
C ARG A 45 -4.25 -10.52 9.21
N GLN A 46 -4.49 -10.74 10.51
CA GLN A 46 -4.81 -12.06 11.03
C GLN A 46 -6.14 -12.60 10.46
N VAL A 47 -7.15 -11.75 10.33
CA VAL A 47 -8.42 -12.14 9.64
C VAL A 47 -8.14 -12.56 8.19
N GLY A 48 -7.31 -11.81 7.45
CA GLY A 48 -6.94 -12.17 6.08
C GLY A 48 -6.18 -13.50 5.99
N LEU A 49 -5.22 -13.73 6.88
CA LEU A 49 -4.46 -14.98 6.93
C LEU A 49 -5.33 -16.18 7.32
N PHE A 50 -6.26 -15.98 8.25
CA PHE A 50 -7.22 -17.03 8.63
C PHE A 50 -8.11 -17.45 7.47
N VAL A 51 -8.67 -16.47 6.72
CA VAL A 51 -9.47 -16.77 5.53
C VAL A 51 -8.63 -17.44 4.44
N LEU A 52 -7.38 -16.99 4.21
CA LEU A 52 -6.47 -17.64 3.28
C LEU A 52 -6.24 -19.11 3.66
N GLN A 53 -5.97 -19.39 4.93
CA GLN A 53 -5.77 -20.78 5.41
C GLN A 53 -6.99 -21.66 5.10
N LEU A 54 -8.22 -21.17 5.38
CA LEU A 54 -9.44 -21.91 5.09
C LEU A 54 -9.62 -22.20 3.59
N VAL A 55 -9.32 -21.20 2.74
CA VAL A 55 -9.43 -21.35 1.29
C VAL A 55 -8.39 -22.32 0.75
N VAL A 56 -7.14 -22.26 1.22
CA VAL A 56 -6.07 -23.21 0.84
C VAL A 56 -6.44 -24.64 1.24
N GLU A 57 -6.92 -24.85 2.47
CA GLU A 57 -7.36 -26.18 2.92
C GLU A 57 -8.52 -26.73 2.07
N TYR A 58 -9.47 -25.86 1.69
CA TYR A 58 -10.58 -26.23 0.81
C TYR A 58 -10.07 -26.60 -0.60
N GLN A 59 -9.17 -25.80 -1.18
CA GLN A 59 -8.56 -26.05 -2.49
C GLN A 59 -7.72 -27.34 -2.50
N ASN A 60 -7.00 -27.63 -1.43
CA ASN A 60 -6.25 -28.87 -1.29
C ASN A 60 -7.17 -30.09 -1.32
N LYS A 61 -8.33 -30.04 -0.65
CA LYS A 61 -9.31 -31.13 -0.66
C LYS A 61 -9.87 -31.39 -2.06
N ILE A 62 -10.14 -30.32 -2.84
CA ILE A 62 -10.69 -30.46 -4.20
C ILE A 62 -9.64 -30.96 -5.20
N ASN A 63 -8.41 -30.43 -5.10
CA ASN A 63 -7.38 -30.61 -6.11
C ASN A 63 -6.36 -31.72 -5.76
N GLY A 64 -6.50 -32.35 -4.60
CA GLY A 64 -5.55 -33.37 -4.12
C GLY A 64 -4.14 -32.82 -3.86
N LYS A 65 -4.04 -31.53 -3.52
CA LYS A 65 -2.77 -30.84 -3.20
C LYS A 65 -2.51 -30.84 -1.69
N ALA A 66 -1.30 -30.45 -1.30
CA ALA A 66 -0.89 -30.31 0.09
C ALA A 66 -0.16 -28.96 0.32
N ASP A 67 -0.58 -27.90 -0.41
CA ASP A 67 -0.01 -26.57 -0.28
C ASP A 67 -0.34 -25.97 1.10
N THR A 68 0.56 -25.18 1.66
CA THR A 68 0.30 -24.39 2.87
C THR A 68 -0.01 -22.94 2.52
N ALA A 69 -0.65 -22.19 3.43
CA ALA A 69 -0.80 -20.75 3.26
C ALA A 69 0.56 -20.06 3.12
N ALA A 70 1.59 -20.53 3.83
CA ALA A 70 2.96 -20.01 3.72
C ALA A 70 3.57 -20.23 2.34
N ASP A 71 3.26 -21.33 1.66
CA ASP A 71 3.74 -21.57 0.29
C ASP A 71 3.12 -20.55 -0.68
N ASN A 72 1.82 -20.31 -0.55
CA ASN A 72 1.14 -19.27 -1.35
C ASN A 72 1.71 -17.86 -1.08
N LEU A 73 2.04 -17.54 0.17
CA LEU A 73 2.60 -16.23 0.55
C LEU A 73 4.04 -15.99 0.07
N LYS A 74 4.76 -17.03 -0.40
CA LYS A 74 6.11 -16.94 -0.98
C LYS A 74 6.11 -16.91 -2.50
N SER A 75 4.97 -17.13 -3.15
CA SER A 75 4.87 -17.33 -4.60
C SER A 75 5.34 -16.13 -5.43
N TRP A 76 5.63 -16.37 -6.70
CA TRP A 76 5.97 -15.39 -7.76
C TRP A 76 7.10 -14.44 -7.38
N ASP A 77 6.85 -13.14 -7.24
CA ASP A 77 7.89 -12.15 -6.91
C ASP A 77 8.59 -12.46 -5.59
N GLY A 78 7.89 -13.14 -4.65
CA GLY A 78 8.44 -13.56 -3.37
C GLY A 78 9.65 -14.48 -3.52
N GLU A 79 9.62 -15.41 -4.47
CA GLU A 79 10.76 -16.30 -4.73
C GLU A 79 11.97 -15.55 -5.29
N TRP A 80 11.73 -14.52 -6.12
CA TRP A 80 12.80 -13.67 -6.64
C TRP A 80 13.47 -12.88 -5.52
N PHE A 81 12.69 -12.27 -4.62
CA PHE A 81 13.26 -11.55 -3.49
C PHE A 81 14.06 -12.45 -2.56
N LEU A 82 13.56 -13.65 -2.26
CA LEU A 82 14.28 -14.65 -1.48
C LEU A 82 15.58 -15.11 -2.18
N GLY A 83 15.53 -15.37 -3.48
CA GLY A 83 16.70 -15.75 -4.28
C GLY A 83 17.77 -14.67 -4.28
N ILE A 84 17.38 -13.41 -4.47
CA ILE A 84 18.31 -12.27 -4.44
C ILE A 84 18.87 -12.04 -3.03
N ALA A 85 18.07 -12.21 -1.99
CA ALA A 85 18.53 -12.07 -0.61
C ALA A 85 19.60 -13.10 -0.27
N SER A 86 19.44 -14.37 -0.69
CA SER A 86 20.37 -15.46 -0.39
C SER A 86 21.61 -15.43 -1.29
N GLY A 87 21.45 -15.33 -2.62
CA GLY A 87 22.56 -15.47 -3.60
C GLY A 87 23.05 -14.14 -4.20
N GLY A 88 22.39 -13.01 -3.93
CA GLY A 88 22.61 -11.78 -4.69
C GLY A 88 22.11 -11.89 -6.12
N TYR A 89 22.42 -10.92 -6.96
CA TYR A 89 21.93 -10.89 -8.35
C TYR A 89 22.58 -11.92 -9.29
N ASN A 90 23.72 -12.48 -8.92
CA ASN A 90 24.45 -13.41 -9.76
C ASN A 90 24.06 -14.88 -9.52
N ASP A 91 23.67 -15.23 -8.30
CA ASP A 91 23.44 -16.62 -7.87
C ASP A 91 21.97 -16.89 -7.50
N VAL A 92 21.05 -16.19 -8.16
CA VAL A 92 19.61 -16.47 -8.03
C VAL A 92 19.28 -17.83 -8.66
N PRO A 93 18.45 -18.68 -8.04
CA PRO A 93 18.12 -20.01 -8.55
C PRO A 93 17.67 -20.02 -10.01
N LEU A 94 18.27 -20.91 -10.83
CA LEU A 94 18.02 -20.98 -12.28
C LEU A 94 16.57 -21.38 -12.64
N ARG A 95 15.85 -22.02 -11.72
CA ARG A 95 14.43 -22.38 -11.91
C ARG A 95 13.50 -21.17 -12.01
N LEU A 96 13.95 -20.01 -11.51
CA LEU A 96 13.14 -18.78 -11.57
C LEU A 96 13.25 -18.19 -12.97
N THR A 97 12.12 -18.09 -13.65
CA THR A 97 11.97 -17.52 -14.99
C THR A 97 11.09 -16.27 -14.97
N ASP A 98 11.22 -15.45 -16.00
CA ASP A 98 10.32 -14.32 -16.22
C ASP A 98 8.90 -14.76 -16.62
N ALA A 99 7.99 -13.80 -16.85
CA ALA A 99 6.62 -14.10 -17.25
C ALA A 99 6.50 -14.79 -18.63
N ALA A 100 7.56 -14.74 -19.46
CA ALA A 100 7.64 -15.44 -20.72
C ALA A 100 8.27 -16.83 -20.60
N GLY A 101 8.57 -17.29 -19.38
CA GLY A 101 9.25 -18.57 -19.11
C GLY A 101 10.74 -18.57 -19.47
N LYS A 102 11.35 -17.40 -19.66
CA LYS A 102 12.75 -17.23 -20.05
C LYS A 102 13.61 -16.81 -18.86
N ARG A 103 14.91 -17.06 -18.98
CA ARG A 103 15.93 -16.68 -18.01
C ARG A 103 17.16 -16.13 -18.71
N SER A 104 17.59 -14.95 -18.29
CA SER A 104 18.88 -14.36 -18.65
C SER A 104 19.64 -13.93 -17.38
N ALA A 105 20.91 -13.59 -17.51
CA ALA A 105 21.70 -13.02 -16.41
C ALA A 105 21.14 -11.68 -15.93
N GLU A 106 20.38 -10.97 -16.77
CA GLU A 106 19.76 -9.69 -16.46
C GLU A 106 18.38 -9.81 -15.80
N THR A 107 17.71 -10.98 -15.91
CA THR A 107 16.34 -11.15 -15.37
C THR A 107 16.19 -10.73 -13.91
N PRO A 108 17.13 -11.04 -12.97
CA PRO A 108 17.03 -10.60 -11.58
C PRO A 108 17.05 -9.08 -11.41
N LEU A 109 17.62 -8.33 -12.37
CA LEU A 109 17.72 -6.89 -12.33
C LEU A 109 16.35 -6.18 -12.44
N ALA A 110 15.28 -6.91 -12.75
CA ALA A 110 13.92 -6.42 -12.67
C ALA A 110 13.53 -6.01 -11.24
N PHE A 111 14.12 -6.65 -10.21
CA PHE A 111 13.77 -6.54 -8.81
C PHE A 111 14.72 -5.61 -8.05
N PHE A 112 14.17 -4.66 -7.31
CA PHE A 112 14.91 -3.64 -6.57
C PHE A 112 15.59 -4.20 -5.32
N PRO A 113 16.76 -3.64 -4.90
CA PRO A 113 17.63 -4.25 -3.88
C PRO A 113 17.15 -4.05 -2.44
N GLY A 114 16.32 -3.03 -2.14
CA GLY A 114 16.06 -2.60 -0.77
C GLY A 114 15.40 -3.67 0.08
N TYR A 115 14.38 -4.35 -0.44
CA TYR A 115 13.70 -5.42 0.30
C TYR A 115 14.59 -6.66 0.46
N PRO A 116 15.26 -7.22 -0.58
CA PRO A 116 16.23 -8.30 -0.42
C PRO A 116 17.39 -7.98 0.53
N ALA A 117 17.86 -6.74 0.54
CA ALA A 117 18.92 -6.32 1.47
C ALA A 117 18.47 -6.36 2.93
N LEU A 118 17.22 -5.95 3.21
CA LEU A 118 16.64 -6.06 4.55
C LEU A 118 16.45 -7.54 4.95
N ILE A 119 16.00 -8.39 4.04
CA ILE A 119 15.90 -9.84 4.29
C ILE A 119 17.28 -10.39 4.67
N ARG A 120 18.31 -10.14 3.87
CA ARG A 120 19.69 -10.59 4.12
C ARG A 120 20.22 -10.11 5.47
N TRP A 121 19.89 -8.89 5.86
CA TRP A 121 20.32 -8.34 7.15
C TRP A 121 19.65 -9.09 8.32
N VAL A 122 18.35 -9.39 8.23
CA VAL A 122 17.61 -10.14 9.27
C VAL A 122 17.98 -11.63 9.27
N ASP A 123 18.19 -12.24 8.11
CA ASP A 123 18.65 -13.63 7.94
C ASP A 123 20.03 -13.88 8.59
N GLY A 124 20.86 -12.83 8.69
CA GLY A 124 22.12 -12.87 9.43
C GLY A 124 21.98 -13.02 10.96
N LEU A 125 20.75 -12.96 11.52
CA LEU A 125 20.53 -13.14 12.94
C LEU A 125 20.46 -14.62 13.31
N PRO A 126 21.02 -15.04 14.48
CA PRO A 126 21.00 -16.44 14.89
C PRO A 126 19.57 -17.04 14.96
N GLY A 127 19.36 -18.18 14.31
CA GLY A 127 18.10 -18.92 14.36
C GLY A 127 17.01 -18.41 13.41
N VAL A 128 17.30 -17.44 12.54
CA VAL A 128 16.38 -16.93 11.51
C VAL A 128 16.83 -17.45 10.16
N ASP A 129 15.92 -17.99 9.37
CA ASP A 129 16.15 -18.34 7.96
C ASP A 129 15.64 -17.24 7.03
N ALA A 130 16.03 -17.28 5.77
CA ALA A 130 15.67 -16.25 4.77
C ALA A 130 14.15 -16.09 4.62
N VAL A 131 13.36 -17.14 4.76
CA VAL A 131 11.89 -17.09 4.66
C VAL A 131 11.30 -16.41 5.88
N GLY A 132 11.72 -16.80 7.07
CA GLY A 132 11.32 -16.13 8.32
C GLY A 132 11.75 -14.68 8.36
N ALA A 133 12.96 -14.37 7.87
CA ALA A 133 13.46 -13.02 7.70
C ALA A 133 12.56 -12.19 6.77
N ALA A 134 12.14 -12.73 5.63
CA ALA A 134 11.28 -12.04 4.68
C ALA A 134 9.90 -11.73 5.29
N PHE A 135 9.27 -12.67 5.98
CA PHE A 135 8.01 -12.43 6.69
C PHE A 135 8.18 -11.41 7.82
N ALA A 136 9.27 -11.48 8.58
CA ALA A 136 9.56 -10.52 9.64
C ALA A 136 9.76 -9.11 9.09
N VAL A 137 10.50 -8.95 7.99
CA VAL A 137 10.68 -7.65 7.30
C VAL A 137 9.35 -7.11 6.82
N SER A 138 8.50 -7.93 6.18
CA SER A 138 7.16 -7.51 5.74
C SER A 138 6.28 -7.06 6.90
N LEU A 139 6.25 -7.82 8.01
CA LEU A 139 5.47 -7.51 9.19
C LEU A 139 5.95 -6.22 9.87
N ILE A 140 7.26 -6.08 10.11
CA ILE A 140 7.86 -4.90 10.75
C ILE A 140 7.64 -3.66 9.86
N SER A 141 7.84 -3.80 8.55
CA SER A 141 7.57 -2.73 7.59
C SER A 141 6.10 -2.32 7.59
N GLY A 142 5.17 -3.28 7.62
CA GLY A 142 3.74 -3.02 7.71
C GLY A 142 3.36 -2.28 8.99
N LEU A 143 3.93 -2.66 10.14
CA LEU A 143 3.75 -1.94 11.40
C LEU A 143 4.33 -0.52 11.33
N PHE A 144 5.52 -0.36 10.76
CA PHE A 144 6.13 0.97 10.58
C PHE A 144 5.31 1.87 9.64
N CYS A 145 4.77 1.30 8.55
CA CYS A 145 3.81 1.97 7.67
C CYS A 145 2.58 2.45 8.45
N THR A 146 1.99 1.59 9.25
CA THR A 146 0.81 1.85 10.07
C THR A 146 0.97 3.10 10.95
N TYR A 147 2.12 3.26 11.58
CA TYR A 147 2.40 4.47 12.37
C TYR A 147 2.54 5.71 11.49
N GLY A 148 3.16 5.61 10.32
CA GLY A 148 3.22 6.70 9.35
C GLY A 148 1.82 7.15 8.90
N LEU A 149 0.94 6.20 8.56
CA LEU A 149 -0.45 6.47 8.19
C LEU A 149 -1.25 7.09 9.33
N PHE A 150 -1.09 6.57 10.55
CA PHE A 150 -1.75 7.12 11.73
C PHE A 150 -1.35 8.57 11.98
N VAL A 151 -0.05 8.86 11.93
CA VAL A 151 0.48 10.22 12.08
C VAL A 151 -0.03 11.13 10.95
N LEU A 152 -0.03 10.64 9.70
CA LEU A 152 -0.51 11.38 8.54
C LEU A 152 -2.00 11.72 8.66
N GLY A 153 -2.85 10.73 9.01
CA GLY A 153 -4.29 10.93 9.19
C GLY A 153 -4.67 11.88 10.33
N ARG A 154 -3.72 12.13 11.28
CA ARG A 154 -3.87 13.14 12.32
C ARG A 154 -3.34 14.51 11.90
N ALA A 155 -2.33 14.55 11.04
CA ALA A 155 -1.62 15.79 10.70
C ALA A 155 -2.28 16.60 9.58
N VAL A 156 -3.09 15.97 8.71
CA VAL A 156 -3.78 16.64 7.61
C VAL A 156 -4.94 17.52 8.09
N ARG A 157 -5.38 18.43 7.23
CA ARG A 157 -6.54 19.29 7.51
C ARG A 157 -7.80 18.46 7.83
N GLY A 158 -8.40 18.71 8.97
CA GLY A 158 -9.56 17.95 9.48
C GLY A 158 -9.22 16.58 10.03
N GLY A 159 -7.91 16.30 10.18
CA GLY A 159 -7.39 15.08 10.79
C GLY A 159 -7.75 14.95 12.28
N SER A 160 -7.75 13.71 12.75
CA SER A 160 -8.02 13.37 14.15
C SER A 160 -7.47 11.98 14.46
N THR A 161 -7.41 11.62 15.74
CA THR A 161 -7.06 10.25 16.15
C THR A 161 -7.97 9.21 15.49
N LYS A 162 -9.29 9.46 15.48
CA LYS A 162 -10.27 8.59 14.84
C LYS A 162 -10.01 8.45 13.34
N ALA A 163 -9.73 9.56 12.64
CA ALA A 163 -9.39 9.53 11.22
C ALA A 163 -8.10 8.73 10.95
N GLY A 164 -7.07 8.91 11.77
CA GLY A 164 -5.84 8.14 11.68
C GLY A 164 -6.05 6.63 11.83
N LEU A 165 -6.84 6.20 12.83
CA LEU A 165 -7.15 4.77 13.03
C LEU A 165 -8.00 4.19 11.89
N ILE A 166 -8.98 4.94 11.38
CA ILE A 166 -9.77 4.54 10.21
C ILE A 166 -8.87 4.41 8.97
N PHE A 167 -7.95 5.34 8.77
CA PHE A 167 -7.03 5.32 7.65
C PHE A 167 -6.12 4.08 7.67
N VAL A 168 -5.58 3.74 8.85
CA VAL A 168 -4.84 2.49 9.08
C VAL A 168 -5.69 1.27 8.72
N THR A 169 -6.94 1.23 9.17
CA THR A 169 -7.83 0.09 8.90
C THR A 169 -8.14 -0.04 7.42
N LEU A 170 -8.47 1.06 6.74
CA LEU A 170 -8.74 1.06 5.29
C LEU A 170 -7.53 0.58 4.48
N PHE A 171 -6.32 1.00 4.86
CA PHE A 171 -5.10 0.51 4.23
C PHE A 171 -4.89 -0.98 4.48
N ALA A 172 -4.97 -1.43 5.73
CA ALA A 172 -4.82 -2.84 6.08
C ALA A 172 -5.91 -3.73 5.48
N ALA A 173 -7.10 -3.18 5.20
CA ALA A 173 -8.25 -3.84 4.59
C ALA A 173 -8.41 -3.47 3.10
N SER A 174 -7.39 -2.98 2.42
CA SER A 174 -7.41 -2.81 0.96
C SER A 174 -7.57 -4.17 0.27
N PRO A 175 -8.24 -4.26 -0.88
CA PRO A 175 -8.55 -5.56 -1.50
C PRO A 175 -7.35 -6.49 -1.69
N MET A 176 -6.21 -5.96 -2.15
CA MET A 176 -4.98 -6.73 -2.32
C MET A 176 -4.01 -6.59 -1.14
N ALA A 177 -4.48 -6.21 0.06
CA ALA A 177 -3.62 -6.10 1.23
C ALA A 177 -3.00 -7.44 1.69
N VAL A 178 -3.40 -8.57 1.12
CA VAL A 178 -2.73 -9.86 1.32
C VAL A 178 -1.22 -9.76 1.04
N VAL A 179 -0.80 -8.94 0.07
CA VAL A 179 0.63 -8.73 -0.26
C VAL A 179 1.43 -8.11 0.88
N LEU A 180 0.79 -7.44 1.84
CA LEU A 180 1.43 -6.95 3.06
C LEU A 180 1.86 -8.09 4.01
N SER A 181 1.32 -9.30 3.81
CA SER A 181 1.68 -10.50 4.56
C SER A 181 2.54 -11.46 3.74
N MET A 182 2.81 -11.15 2.47
CA MET A 182 3.67 -11.94 1.58
C MET A 182 5.16 -11.57 1.76
N THR A 183 6.04 -12.39 1.19
CA THR A 183 7.46 -12.07 1.06
C THR A 183 7.69 -11.05 -0.07
N TYR A 184 6.99 -9.91 0.02
CA TYR A 184 6.87 -8.89 -1.02
C TYR A 184 7.33 -7.52 -0.53
N SER A 185 7.69 -6.65 -1.46
CA SER A 185 8.28 -5.34 -1.17
C SER A 185 7.27 -4.22 -0.88
N GLU A 186 5.96 -4.47 -1.04
CA GLU A 186 4.90 -3.46 -0.90
C GLU A 186 4.84 -2.85 0.49
N ALA A 187 4.91 -3.68 1.55
CA ALA A 187 4.88 -3.20 2.93
C ALA A 187 6.05 -2.25 3.21
N THR A 188 7.27 -2.63 2.76
CA THR A 188 8.49 -1.84 2.94
C THR A 188 8.43 -0.52 2.15
N PHE A 189 7.95 -0.57 0.91
CA PHE A 189 7.76 0.64 0.11
C PHE A 189 6.75 1.59 0.75
N CYS A 190 5.56 1.09 1.12
CA CYS A 190 4.51 1.89 1.74
C CYS A 190 4.95 2.49 3.08
N ALA A 191 5.80 1.78 3.85
CA ALA A 191 6.38 2.29 5.07
C ALA A 191 7.20 3.56 4.82
N PHE A 192 8.18 3.48 3.91
CA PHE A 192 9.00 4.63 3.57
C PHE A 192 8.19 5.75 2.91
N ALA A 193 7.24 5.43 2.02
CA ALA A 193 6.37 6.41 1.39
C ALA A 193 5.50 7.16 2.41
N ALA A 194 4.90 6.46 3.37
CA ALA A 194 4.09 7.08 4.42
C ALA A 194 4.91 8.07 5.26
N TRP A 195 6.12 7.70 5.68
CA TRP A 195 6.99 8.59 6.46
C TRP A 195 7.58 9.73 5.63
N ALA A 196 7.87 9.53 4.34
CA ALA A 196 8.24 10.62 3.44
C ALA A 196 7.13 11.67 3.36
N LEU A 197 5.87 11.24 3.20
CA LEU A 197 4.71 12.13 3.14
C LEU A 197 4.40 12.78 4.49
N VAL A 198 4.61 12.09 5.62
CA VAL A 198 4.59 12.72 6.96
C VAL A 198 5.64 13.84 7.03
N GLY A 199 6.84 13.59 6.52
CA GLY A 199 7.90 14.59 6.42
C GLY A 199 7.48 15.82 5.63
N VAL A 200 6.84 15.63 4.47
CA VAL A 200 6.32 16.74 3.63
C VAL A 200 5.25 17.54 4.37
N VAL A 201 4.23 16.87 4.94
CA VAL A 201 3.11 17.54 5.63
C VAL A 201 3.60 18.31 6.85
N LYS A 202 4.59 17.77 7.57
CA LYS A 202 5.19 18.42 8.76
C LYS A 202 6.39 19.32 8.45
N LYS A 203 6.73 19.52 7.18
CA LYS A 203 7.91 20.29 6.74
C LYS A 203 9.23 19.75 7.32
N GLN A 204 9.30 18.45 7.57
CA GLN A 204 10.50 17.73 8.01
C GLN A 204 11.25 17.20 6.77
N TRP A 205 11.85 18.11 6.00
CA TRP A 205 12.38 17.85 4.66
C TRP A 205 13.46 16.77 4.61
N ILE A 206 14.33 16.69 5.62
CA ILE A 206 15.37 15.65 5.69
C ILE A 206 14.72 14.27 5.84
N LEU A 207 13.70 14.13 6.71
CA LEU A 207 12.93 12.89 6.85
C LEU A 207 12.27 12.53 5.52
N ALA A 208 11.64 13.52 4.86
CA ALA A 208 10.99 13.31 3.57
C ALA A 208 11.97 12.79 2.51
N GLY A 209 13.15 13.44 2.38
CA GLY A 209 14.17 13.06 1.42
C GLY A 209 14.76 11.68 1.68
N VAL A 210 15.17 11.40 2.92
CA VAL A 210 15.77 10.10 3.30
C VAL A 210 14.79 8.95 3.10
N CYS A 211 13.54 9.10 3.56
CA CYS A 211 12.54 8.07 3.36
C CYS A 211 12.19 7.89 1.87
N CYS A 212 12.16 8.98 1.09
CA CYS A 212 11.94 8.91 -0.35
C CYS A 212 13.09 8.16 -1.07
N ALA A 213 14.34 8.44 -0.71
CA ALA A 213 15.50 7.74 -1.24
C ALA A 213 15.48 6.24 -0.87
N ALA A 214 15.13 5.91 0.38
CA ALA A 214 14.97 4.53 0.81
C ALA A 214 13.85 3.82 0.02
N ALA A 215 12.69 4.47 -0.20
CA ALA A 215 11.62 3.95 -1.06
C ALA A 215 12.10 3.70 -2.49
N GLY A 216 12.99 4.56 -3.01
CA GLY A 216 13.62 4.44 -4.33
C GLY A 216 14.50 3.21 -4.52
N LEU A 217 15.02 2.65 -3.43
CA LEU A 217 15.73 1.36 -3.45
C LEU A 217 14.79 0.16 -3.39
N VAL A 218 13.49 0.35 -3.14
CA VAL A 218 12.52 -0.74 -2.93
C VAL A 218 11.66 -0.99 -4.16
N ARG A 219 11.17 0.07 -4.85
CA ARG A 219 10.26 -0.07 -6.00
C ARG A 219 10.36 1.10 -6.97
N PRO A 220 10.11 0.87 -8.28
CA PRO A 220 10.06 1.95 -9.28
C PRO A 220 8.95 2.96 -9.02
N THR A 221 7.88 2.58 -8.31
CA THR A 221 6.77 3.44 -7.87
C THR A 221 7.26 4.68 -7.09
N ALA A 222 8.49 4.64 -6.57
CA ALA A 222 9.16 5.80 -5.96
C ALA A 222 9.26 7.01 -6.90
N ALA A 223 9.18 6.84 -8.22
CA ALA A 223 9.14 7.97 -9.15
C ALA A 223 7.97 8.93 -8.85
N ALA A 224 6.79 8.39 -8.52
CA ALA A 224 5.64 9.20 -8.10
C ALA A 224 5.90 9.92 -6.76
N LEU A 225 6.57 9.25 -5.83
CA LEU A 225 6.93 9.84 -4.54
C LEU A 225 7.99 10.94 -4.69
N ILE A 226 9.00 10.70 -5.52
CA ILE A 226 10.06 11.69 -5.83
C ILE A 226 9.43 12.93 -6.46
N ALA A 227 8.48 12.77 -7.39
CA ALA A 227 7.76 13.90 -7.99
C ALA A 227 7.01 14.72 -6.92
N ALA A 228 6.26 14.04 -6.03
CA ALA A 228 5.50 14.72 -4.99
C ALA A 228 6.40 15.42 -3.96
N VAL A 229 7.44 14.74 -3.45
CA VAL A 229 8.40 15.27 -2.46
C VAL A 229 9.24 16.38 -3.09
N GLY A 230 9.77 16.15 -4.30
CA GLY A 230 10.62 17.11 -5.01
C GLY A 230 9.87 18.39 -5.34
N LEU A 231 8.63 18.30 -5.87
CA LEU A 231 7.79 19.48 -6.11
C LEU A 231 7.44 20.21 -4.82
N ALA A 232 7.13 19.48 -3.73
CA ALA A 232 6.84 20.10 -2.43
C ALA A 232 8.07 20.82 -1.88
N ALA A 233 9.24 20.21 -1.96
CA ALA A 233 10.51 20.82 -1.55
C ALA A 233 10.84 22.05 -2.42
N LEU A 234 10.64 21.98 -3.73
CA LEU A 234 10.83 23.11 -4.64
C LEU A 234 9.92 24.30 -4.29
N VAL A 235 8.65 24.04 -4.02
CA VAL A 235 7.69 25.08 -3.58
C VAL A 235 8.15 25.72 -2.27
N ALA A 236 8.66 24.91 -1.31
CA ALA A 236 9.19 25.44 -0.06
C ALA A 236 10.43 26.31 -0.27
N VAL A 237 11.35 25.88 -1.13
CA VAL A 237 12.56 26.65 -1.50
C VAL A 237 12.21 27.96 -2.21
N ILE A 238 11.22 27.95 -3.10
CA ILE A 238 10.77 29.18 -3.78
C ILE A 238 10.19 30.17 -2.75
N ALA A 239 9.45 29.67 -1.74
CA ALA A 239 8.87 30.48 -0.69
C ALA A 239 9.94 31.03 0.29
N ASP A 240 10.96 30.22 0.62
CA ASP A 240 12.09 30.62 1.46
C ASP A 240 13.38 29.97 0.95
N LYS A 241 14.17 30.73 0.20
CA LYS A 241 15.47 30.28 -0.35
C LYS A 241 16.50 29.91 0.72
N ARG A 242 16.30 30.35 1.98
CA ARG A 242 17.18 30.06 3.11
C ARG A 242 16.87 28.74 3.81
N ASP A 243 15.72 28.09 3.49
CA ASP A 243 15.40 26.77 4.02
C ASP A 243 16.29 25.68 3.38
N TRP A 244 17.55 25.62 3.86
CA TRP A 244 18.52 24.64 3.40
C TRP A 244 18.06 23.19 3.55
N ARG A 245 17.14 22.91 4.51
CA ARG A 245 16.59 21.56 4.74
C ARG A 245 15.72 21.12 3.57
N ALA A 246 14.93 22.02 3.00
CA ALA A 246 14.14 21.75 1.81
C ALA A 246 15.04 21.46 0.59
N TRP A 247 16.13 22.22 0.42
CA TRP A 247 17.12 21.94 -0.61
C TRP A 247 17.72 20.53 -0.47
N VAL A 248 18.24 20.21 0.72
CA VAL A 248 18.90 18.92 0.98
C VAL A 248 17.91 17.77 0.87
N GLY A 249 16.70 17.90 1.43
CA GLY A 249 15.67 16.88 1.34
C GLY A 249 15.24 16.60 -0.11
N GLY A 250 15.06 17.67 -0.91
CA GLY A 250 14.73 17.55 -2.34
C GLY A 250 15.84 16.87 -3.16
N LEU A 251 17.12 17.17 -2.87
CA LEU A 251 18.26 16.56 -3.55
C LEU A 251 18.51 15.10 -3.14
N ILE A 252 18.23 14.72 -1.89
CA ILE A 252 18.36 13.34 -1.41
C ILE A 252 17.26 12.45 -2.00
N ALA A 253 16.05 12.97 -2.15
CA ALA A 253 14.86 12.18 -2.53
C ALA A 253 15.07 11.25 -3.74
N PRO A 254 15.69 11.64 -4.87
CA PRO A 254 15.86 10.78 -6.03
C PRO A 254 17.01 9.78 -5.93
N LEU A 255 17.92 9.91 -4.95
CA LEU A 255 19.20 9.18 -4.96
C LEU A 255 19.04 7.66 -4.95
N GLY A 256 18.06 7.11 -4.23
CA GLY A 256 17.86 5.67 -4.18
C GLY A 256 17.43 5.10 -5.54
N LEU A 257 16.44 5.70 -6.17
CA LEU A 257 15.95 5.27 -7.48
C LEU A 257 17.04 5.44 -8.55
N LEU A 258 17.64 6.62 -8.64
CA LEU A 258 18.69 6.91 -9.61
C LEU A 258 19.94 6.05 -9.37
N GLY A 259 20.29 5.78 -8.12
CA GLY A 259 21.40 4.90 -7.77
C GLY A 259 21.19 3.48 -8.28
N TYR A 260 20.00 2.92 -8.09
CA TYR A 260 19.70 1.59 -8.62
C TYR A 260 19.62 1.54 -10.14
N LEU A 261 18.91 2.49 -10.76
CA LEU A 261 18.82 2.56 -12.23
C LEU A 261 20.20 2.76 -12.87
N GLY A 262 21.05 3.61 -12.28
CA GLY A 262 22.42 3.81 -12.72
C GLY A 262 23.27 2.55 -12.58
N TRP A 263 23.12 1.80 -11.49
CA TRP A 263 23.82 0.53 -11.31
C TRP A 263 23.38 -0.52 -12.35
N VAL A 264 22.08 -0.60 -12.66
CA VAL A 264 21.56 -1.48 -13.73
C VAL A 264 22.10 -1.02 -15.10
N ALA A 265 22.13 0.29 -15.37
CA ALA A 265 22.67 0.83 -16.62
C ALA A 265 24.15 0.43 -16.83
N ILE A 266 24.97 0.48 -15.79
CA ILE A 266 26.37 0.02 -15.85
C ILE A 266 26.43 -1.48 -16.14
N ARG A 267 25.59 -2.30 -15.51
CA ARG A 267 25.60 -3.77 -15.70
C ARG A 267 25.10 -4.22 -17.08
N THR A 268 24.16 -3.50 -17.67
CA THR A 268 23.57 -3.83 -18.97
C THR A 268 24.27 -3.12 -20.13
N GLY A 269 25.11 -2.10 -19.85
CA GLY A 269 25.69 -1.24 -20.87
C GLY A 269 24.67 -0.31 -21.55
N ASP A 270 23.45 -0.18 -20.98
CA ASP A 270 22.36 0.62 -21.54
C ASP A 270 21.70 1.50 -20.46
N LEU A 271 21.63 2.82 -20.69
CA LEU A 271 20.98 3.77 -19.77
C LEU A 271 19.51 3.41 -19.48
N THR A 272 18.85 2.77 -20.45
CA THR A 272 17.47 2.29 -20.33
C THR A 272 17.39 0.81 -19.95
N GLY A 273 18.49 0.19 -19.55
CA GLY A 273 18.63 -1.24 -19.34
C GLY A 273 17.58 -1.84 -18.42
N TRP A 274 17.20 -1.16 -17.32
CA TRP A 274 16.13 -1.61 -16.44
C TRP A 274 14.78 -1.71 -17.18
N PHE A 275 14.42 -0.70 -17.97
CA PHE A 275 13.18 -0.70 -18.74
C PHE A 275 13.20 -1.81 -19.81
N GLY A 276 14.37 -2.04 -20.44
CA GLY A 276 14.57 -3.14 -21.36
C GLY A 276 14.36 -4.51 -20.72
N VAL A 277 14.85 -4.72 -19.48
CA VAL A 277 14.62 -5.95 -18.71
C VAL A 277 13.12 -6.14 -18.42
N GLN A 278 12.42 -5.09 -17.97
CA GLN A 278 10.97 -5.13 -17.72
C GLN A 278 10.17 -5.45 -18.98
N GLN A 279 10.51 -4.85 -20.10
CA GLN A 279 9.81 -5.08 -21.36
C GLN A 279 10.05 -6.51 -21.89
N ARG A 280 11.29 -7.02 -21.86
CA ARG A 280 11.61 -8.37 -22.32
C ARG A 280 11.01 -9.47 -21.43
N GLY A 281 11.05 -9.27 -20.11
CA GLY A 281 10.65 -10.31 -19.15
C GLY A 281 9.17 -10.30 -18.79
N TRP A 282 8.56 -9.14 -18.73
CA TRP A 282 7.17 -8.99 -18.26
C TRP A 282 6.27 -8.23 -19.25
N GLY A 283 6.76 -7.91 -20.45
CA GLY A 283 6.02 -7.12 -21.44
C GLY A 283 5.69 -5.70 -20.96
N SER A 284 6.29 -5.27 -19.83
CA SER A 284 5.93 -4.01 -19.17
C SER A 284 6.61 -2.82 -19.83
N LYS A 285 5.80 -1.90 -20.33
CA LYS A 285 6.22 -0.58 -20.85
C LYS A 285 5.11 0.44 -20.56
N PHE A 286 5.44 1.70 -20.60
CA PHE A 286 4.44 2.77 -20.52
C PHE A 286 3.79 2.95 -21.90
N ASP A 287 2.46 2.72 -21.99
CA ASP A 287 1.66 2.83 -23.21
C ASP A 287 0.57 3.91 -23.14
N GLY A 288 0.57 4.71 -22.08
CA GLY A 288 -0.43 5.75 -21.85
C GLY A 288 -1.80 5.22 -21.42
N GLY A 289 -1.89 3.93 -21.08
CA GLY A 289 -3.12 3.29 -20.57
C GLY A 289 -3.95 2.59 -21.63
N ALA A 290 -3.45 2.47 -22.84
CA ALA A 290 -4.17 1.80 -23.95
C ALA A 290 -4.54 0.36 -23.59
N ALA A 291 -3.56 -0.43 -23.16
CA ALA A 291 -3.81 -1.81 -22.74
C ALA A 291 -4.75 -1.92 -21.52
N THR A 292 -4.69 -0.96 -20.58
CA THR A 292 -5.59 -0.93 -19.42
C THR A 292 -7.04 -0.64 -19.83
N LEU A 293 -7.25 0.25 -20.80
CA LEU A 293 -8.59 0.51 -21.35
C LEU A 293 -9.15 -0.70 -22.10
N GLU A 294 -8.33 -1.35 -22.92
CA GLU A 294 -8.72 -2.58 -23.61
C GLU A 294 -9.13 -3.67 -22.62
N PHE A 295 -8.28 -3.93 -21.60
CA PHE A 295 -8.58 -4.84 -20.51
C PHE A 295 -9.90 -4.48 -19.80
N ALA A 296 -10.14 -3.20 -19.53
CA ALA A 296 -11.36 -2.75 -18.87
C ALA A 296 -12.60 -3.01 -19.73
N PHE A 297 -12.58 -2.69 -21.02
CA PHE A 297 -13.70 -2.94 -21.92
C PHE A 297 -13.98 -4.44 -22.12
N GLU A 298 -12.92 -5.25 -22.24
CA GLU A 298 -13.07 -6.71 -22.36
C GLU A 298 -13.79 -7.28 -21.12
N HIS A 299 -13.34 -6.95 -19.90
CA HIS A 299 -13.85 -7.57 -18.67
C HIS A 299 -15.15 -6.95 -18.15
N LEU A 300 -15.50 -5.73 -18.57
CA LEU A 300 -16.82 -5.17 -18.32
C LEU A 300 -17.86 -5.68 -19.35
N GLY A 301 -17.45 -5.91 -20.59
CA GLY A 301 -18.32 -6.43 -21.66
C GLY A 301 -18.53 -7.93 -21.59
N ASN A 302 -17.55 -8.69 -21.09
CA ASN A 302 -17.60 -10.14 -20.98
C ASN A 302 -16.85 -10.60 -19.72
N PRO A 303 -17.45 -10.48 -18.53
CA PRO A 303 -16.80 -10.85 -17.27
C PRO A 303 -16.55 -12.35 -17.19
N ARG A 304 -15.28 -12.77 -17.22
CA ARG A 304 -14.84 -14.17 -17.14
C ARG A 304 -14.29 -14.53 -15.77
N SER A 305 -13.86 -13.53 -15.00
CA SER A 305 -13.21 -13.71 -13.71
C SER A 305 -13.58 -12.57 -12.75
N GLU A 306 -13.85 -12.95 -11.50
CA GLU A 306 -14.15 -11.98 -10.43
C GLU A 306 -12.96 -11.08 -10.11
N LEU A 307 -11.73 -11.62 -10.22
CA LEU A 307 -10.51 -10.85 -9.94
C LEU A 307 -10.24 -9.79 -11.01
N GLU A 308 -10.37 -10.13 -12.28
CA GLU A 308 -10.16 -9.20 -13.39
C GLU A 308 -11.23 -8.12 -13.39
N THR A 309 -12.51 -8.52 -13.30
CA THR A 309 -13.62 -7.57 -13.21
C THR A 309 -13.51 -6.69 -11.95
N GLY A 310 -13.15 -7.30 -10.81
CA GLY A 310 -12.88 -6.59 -9.57
C GLY A 310 -11.75 -5.58 -9.69
N THR A 311 -10.66 -5.95 -10.39
CA THR A 311 -9.53 -5.04 -10.67
C THR A 311 -9.97 -3.82 -11.46
N VAL A 312 -10.81 -3.98 -12.49
CA VAL A 312 -11.36 -2.84 -13.24
C VAL A 312 -12.14 -1.89 -12.33
N TRP A 313 -13.04 -2.44 -11.47
CA TRP A 313 -13.79 -1.61 -10.53
C TRP A 313 -12.91 -0.92 -9.50
N LEU A 314 -11.80 -1.54 -9.07
CA LEU A 314 -10.83 -0.90 -8.18
C LEU A 314 -10.10 0.27 -8.87
N LEU A 315 -9.75 0.14 -10.15
CA LEU A 315 -9.18 1.25 -10.93
C LEU A 315 -10.19 2.40 -11.08
N VAL A 316 -11.44 2.10 -11.40
CA VAL A 316 -12.52 3.10 -11.44
C VAL A 316 -12.69 3.79 -10.09
N LEU A 317 -12.73 3.01 -9.00
CA LEU A 317 -12.82 3.57 -7.65
C LEU A 317 -11.62 4.48 -7.33
N ALA A 318 -10.41 4.11 -7.71
CA ALA A 318 -9.23 4.94 -7.50
C ALA A 318 -9.36 6.31 -8.22
N VAL A 319 -9.87 6.32 -9.47
CA VAL A 319 -10.15 7.58 -10.20
C VAL A 319 -11.21 8.41 -9.47
N VAL A 320 -12.28 7.79 -8.99
CA VAL A 320 -13.33 8.48 -8.20
C VAL A 320 -12.72 9.07 -6.92
N LEU A 321 -11.84 8.35 -6.24
CA LEU A 321 -11.17 8.83 -5.03
C LEU A 321 -10.23 10.01 -5.31
N VAL A 322 -9.59 10.07 -6.49
CA VAL A 322 -8.82 11.27 -6.93
C VAL A 322 -9.74 12.48 -7.00
N VAL A 323 -10.88 12.38 -7.72
CA VAL A 323 -11.86 13.47 -7.82
C VAL A 323 -12.34 13.89 -6.42
N TYR A 324 -12.60 12.91 -5.57
CA TYR A 324 -13.05 13.15 -4.20
C TYR A 324 -11.97 13.85 -3.34
N ALA A 325 -10.68 13.51 -3.53
CA ALA A 325 -9.58 14.18 -2.85
C ALA A 325 -9.50 15.68 -3.20
N PHE A 326 -9.70 16.04 -4.47
CA PHE A 326 -9.80 17.44 -4.91
C PHE A 326 -11.01 18.16 -4.28
N GLN A 327 -12.18 17.53 -4.30
CA GLN A 327 -13.40 18.09 -3.71
C GLN A 327 -13.22 18.36 -2.20
N ARG A 328 -12.46 17.52 -1.50
CA ARG A 328 -12.14 17.65 -0.09
C ARG A 328 -10.98 18.60 0.19
N ARG A 329 -10.38 19.19 -0.83
CA ARG A 329 -9.25 20.12 -0.74
C ARG A 329 -8.12 19.57 0.13
N MET A 330 -7.77 18.30 -0.11
CA MET A 330 -6.62 17.68 0.55
C MET A 330 -5.33 18.41 0.21
N GLU A 331 -4.30 18.20 1.02
CA GLU A 331 -2.96 18.71 0.76
C GLU A 331 -2.45 18.20 -0.60
N TRP A 332 -2.14 19.14 -1.49
CA TRP A 332 -1.80 18.84 -2.88
C TRP A 332 -0.65 17.82 -3.05
N PRO A 333 0.40 17.75 -2.16
CA PRO A 333 1.44 16.73 -2.34
C PRO A 333 0.92 15.30 -2.17
N LEU A 334 -0.11 15.11 -1.32
CA LEU A 334 -0.74 13.80 -1.13
C LEU A 334 -1.58 13.40 -2.35
N ILE A 335 -2.28 14.38 -2.96
CA ILE A 335 -3.02 14.17 -4.21
C ILE A 335 -2.03 13.87 -5.34
N ALA A 336 -0.96 14.65 -5.47
CA ALA A 336 0.06 14.46 -6.51
C ALA A 336 0.71 13.08 -6.44
N TYR A 337 1.04 12.61 -5.24
CA TYR A 337 1.56 11.26 -5.04
C TYR A 337 0.54 10.19 -5.46
N GLY A 338 -0.70 10.28 -4.99
CA GLY A 338 -1.76 9.32 -5.35
C GLY A 338 -2.03 9.27 -6.85
N ILE A 339 -2.10 10.42 -7.51
CA ILE A 339 -2.23 10.52 -8.98
C ILE A 339 -1.00 9.92 -9.67
N GLY A 340 0.21 10.24 -9.20
CA GLY A 340 1.44 9.70 -9.77
C GLY A 340 1.48 8.17 -9.76
N VAL A 341 1.10 7.55 -8.64
CA VAL A 341 0.98 6.09 -8.54
C VAL A 341 -0.08 5.57 -9.52
N LEU A 342 -1.27 6.19 -9.54
CA LEU A 342 -2.35 5.78 -10.43
C LEU A 342 -1.99 5.91 -11.91
N VAL A 343 -1.29 6.98 -12.30
CA VAL A 343 -0.79 7.18 -13.67
C VAL A 343 0.24 6.11 -14.04
N MET A 344 1.14 5.76 -13.14
CA MET A 344 2.11 4.68 -13.38
C MET A 344 1.41 3.33 -13.52
N ASP A 345 0.40 3.06 -12.71
CA ASP A 345 -0.35 1.81 -12.75
C ASP A 345 -1.24 1.72 -14.01
N ILE A 346 -2.11 2.67 -14.26
CA ILE A 346 -2.98 2.68 -15.44
C ILE A 346 -2.16 2.80 -16.72
N GLY A 347 -1.12 3.65 -16.72
CA GLY A 347 -0.33 3.99 -17.90
C GLY A 347 0.64 2.91 -18.36
N SER A 348 0.88 1.87 -17.57
CA SER A 348 1.76 0.76 -17.96
C SER A 348 0.95 -0.44 -18.44
N ASN A 349 1.41 -1.05 -19.53
CA ASN A 349 0.94 -2.38 -19.93
C ASN A 349 1.72 -3.47 -19.14
N GLY A 350 1.49 -4.72 -19.45
CA GLY A 350 2.13 -5.87 -18.81
C GLY A 350 1.11 -6.76 -18.12
N LEU A 351 1.46 -7.34 -16.99
CA LEU A 351 0.57 -8.25 -16.26
C LEU A 351 -0.61 -7.48 -15.64
N MET A 352 -1.77 -7.50 -16.33
CA MET A 352 -2.98 -6.77 -15.90
C MET A 352 -3.50 -7.24 -14.53
N ASN A 353 -3.27 -8.51 -14.19
CA ASN A 353 -3.67 -9.11 -12.92
C ASN A 353 -2.98 -8.46 -11.71
N SER A 354 -1.80 -7.87 -11.90
CA SER A 354 -1.06 -7.17 -10.84
C SER A 354 -1.57 -5.76 -10.54
N LYS A 355 -2.44 -5.17 -11.36
CA LYS A 355 -2.89 -3.77 -11.20
C LYS A 355 -3.59 -3.52 -9.86
N ALA A 356 -4.42 -4.43 -9.39
CA ALA A 356 -5.07 -4.30 -8.09
C ALA A 356 -4.04 -4.23 -6.93
N ARG A 357 -2.91 -4.95 -7.04
CA ARG A 357 -1.78 -4.90 -6.11
C ARG A 357 -1.01 -3.58 -6.24
N LEU A 358 -0.77 -3.15 -7.48
CA LEU A 358 -0.01 -1.92 -7.78
C LEU A 358 -0.74 -0.65 -7.35
N LEU A 359 -2.06 -0.71 -7.08
CA LEU A 359 -2.82 0.37 -6.45
C LEU A 359 -2.53 0.55 -4.96
N LEU A 360 -2.02 -0.46 -4.25
CA LEU A 360 -1.81 -0.39 -2.81
C LEU A 360 -0.92 0.81 -2.37
N PRO A 361 0.16 1.16 -3.07
CA PRO A 361 0.93 2.36 -2.80
C PRO A 361 0.15 3.67 -2.93
N ALA A 362 -0.96 3.71 -3.66
CA ALA A 362 -1.82 4.90 -3.78
C ALA A 362 -2.67 5.17 -2.52
N PHE A 363 -2.23 4.70 -1.35
CA PHE A 363 -2.97 4.76 -0.09
C PHE A 363 -3.46 6.15 0.28
N THR A 364 -2.81 7.23 -0.16
CA THR A 364 -3.27 8.60 0.11
C THR A 364 -4.67 8.86 -0.43
N LEU A 365 -5.12 8.13 -1.45
CA LEU A 365 -6.46 8.22 -2.00
C LEU A 365 -7.55 7.70 -1.04
N LEU A 366 -7.18 6.90 -0.03
CA LEU A 366 -8.09 6.43 1.01
C LEU A 366 -8.31 7.48 2.11
N LEU A 367 -7.42 8.47 2.22
CA LEU A 367 -7.45 9.46 3.30
C LEU A 367 -8.73 10.31 3.32
N PRO A 368 -9.27 10.82 2.18
CA PRO A 368 -10.55 11.54 2.18
C PRO A 368 -11.70 10.71 2.74
N LEU A 369 -11.71 9.42 2.42
CA LEU A 369 -12.71 8.48 2.93
C LEU A 369 -12.57 8.32 4.45
N ALA A 370 -11.35 8.19 4.96
CA ALA A 370 -11.08 8.12 6.39
C ALA A 370 -11.57 9.36 7.13
N LEU A 371 -11.34 10.57 6.57
CA LEU A 371 -11.79 11.83 7.14
C LEU A 371 -13.32 11.94 7.21
N VAL A 372 -14.03 11.44 6.20
CA VAL A 372 -15.49 11.42 6.18
C VAL A 372 -16.06 10.41 7.16
N LEU A 373 -15.52 9.19 7.17
CA LEU A 373 -15.94 8.17 8.11
C LEU A 373 -15.70 8.59 9.56
N ALA A 374 -14.64 9.35 9.84
CA ALA A 374 -14.36 9.84 11.18
C ALA A 374 -15.49 10.73 11.76
N ARG A 375 -16.31 11.34 10.88
CA ARG A 375 -17.46 12.18 11.27
C ARG A 375 -18.77 11.37 11.45
N ARG A 376 -18.76 10.08 11.12
CA ARG A 376 -19.94 9.21 11.21
C ARG A 376 -20.02 8.55 12.60
N LYS A 377 -21.22 8.02 12.91
CA LYS A 377 -21.47 7.23 14.12
C LYS A 377 -20.54 6.01 14.16
N THR A 378 -20.11 5.61 15.34
CA THR A 378 -19.17 4.49 15.51
C THR A 378 -19.72 3.20 14.91
N SER A 379 -21.02 2.92 15.04
CA SER A 379 -21.64 1.75 14.42
C SER A 379 -21.44 1.72 12.90
N THR A 380 -21.73 2.83 12.22
CA THR A 380 -21.53 2.95 10.76
C THR A 380 -20.06 2.71 10.38
N VAL A 381 -19.12 3.28 11.15
CA VAL A 381 -17.69 3.09 10.91
C VAL A 381 -17.30 1.63 11.04
N LEU A 382 -17.70 0.97 12.13
CA LEU A 382 -17.39 -0.44 12.38
C LEU A 382 -18.00 -1.36 11.31
N THR A 383 -19.24 -1.08 10.87
CA THR A 383 -19.86 -1.84 9.78
C THR A 383 -19.07 -1.71 8.47
N VAL A 384 -18.74 -0.47 8.06
CA VAL A 384 -17.99 -0.25 6.82
C VAL A 384 -16.60 -0.90 6.87
N LEU A 385 -15.88 -0.72 7.98
CA LEU A 385 -14.55 -1.29 8.13
C LEU A 385 -14.58 -2.82 8.25
N GLY A 386 -15.60 -3.37 8.91
CA GLY A 386 -15.82 -4.82 9.00
C GLY A 386 -16.07 -5.43 7.62
N LEU A 387 -16.98 -4.84 6.82
CA LEU A 387 -17.25 -5.28 5.45
C LEU A 387 -15.99 -5.15 4.56
N ALA A 388 -15.25 -4.06 4.66
CA ALA A 388 -14.00 -3.89 3.93
C ALA A 388 -12.96 -4.96 4.32
N THR A 389 -12.84 -5.30 5.61
CA THR A 389 -11.94 -6.35 6.10
C THR A 389 -12.32 -7.72 5.54
N LEU A 390 -13.61 -8.08 5.58
CA LEU A 390 -14.10 -9.35 5.04
C LEU A 390 -13.92 -9.45 3.53
N PHE A 391 -14.21 -8.37 2.81
CA PHE A 391 -13.99 -8.30 1.36
C PHE A 391 -12.50 -8.44 1.01
N SER A 392 -11.62 -7.72 1.72
CA SER A 392 -10.16 -7.82 1.53
C SER A 392 -9.65 -9.24 1.81
N ALA A 393 -10.14 -9.88 2.87
CA ALA A 393 -9.76 -11.24 3.23
C ALA A 393 -10.16 -12.24 2.14
N TRP A 394 -11.41 -12.15 1.66
CA TRP A 394 -11.90 -12.99 0.57
C TRP A 394 -11.15 -12.74 -0.74
N PHE A 395 -11.00 -11.46 -1.14
CA PHE A 395 -10.36 -11.09 -2.40
C PHE A 395 -8.89 -11.54 -2.43
N GLY A 396 -8.16 -11.33 -1.33
CA GLY A 396 -6.76 -11.75 -1.22
C GLY A 396 -6.60 -13.26 -1.19
N ALA A 397 -7.47 -14.00 -0.48
CA ALA A 397 -7.43 -15.45 -0.44
C ALA A 397 -7.76 -16.05 -1.82
N ASN A 398 -8.73 -15.48 -2.55
CA ASN A 398 -9.07 -15.89 -3.90
C ASN A 398 -7.89 -15.62 -4.86
N ALA A 399 -7.26 -14.46 -4.77
CA ALA A 399 -6.12 -14.09 -5.59
C ALA A 399 -4.92 -15.03 -5.40
N LEU A 400 -4.69 -15.56 -4.19
CA LEU A 400 -3.53 -16.42 -3.91
C LEU A 400 -3.80 -17.92 -4.09
N ALA A 401 -4.99 -18.39 -3.72
CA ALA A 401 -5.25 -19.82 -3.62
C ALA A 401 -6.16 -20.37 -4.72
N VAL A 402 -6.93 -19.51 -5.40
CA VAL A 402 -7.87 -19.91 -6.46
C VAL A 402 -7.42 -19.44 -7.84
N TRP A 403 -6.92 -18.22 -7.92
CA TRP A 403 -6.43 -17.62 -9.16
C TRP A 403 -5.13 -18.29 -9.63
N GLN A 404 -5.05 -18.60 -10.94
CA GLN A 404 -3.96 -19.41 -11.48
C GLN A 404 -2.73 -18.62 -11.93
N TYR A 405 -2.85 -17.29 -12.01
CA TYR A 405 -1.79 -16.44 -12.55
C TYR A 405 -1.17 -15.59 -11.44
N ALA A 406 0.02 -15.05 -11.74
CA ALA A 406 0.70 -14.11 -10.84
C ALA A 406 -0.15 -12.86 -10.60
N ILE A 407 -0.12 -12.38 -9.35
CA ILE A 407 -0.82 -11.18 -8.91
C ILE A 407 0.08 -9.96 -8.92
#